data_b5659b644f400256f216769695353313
#
_entry.id   b5659b644f400256f216769695353313
#
_cell.length_a   1.000
_cell.length_b   1.000
_cell.length_c   1.000
_cell.angle_alpha   90.00
_cell.angle_beta   90.00
_cell.angle_gamma   90.00
#
_symmetry.space_group_name_H-M   'P 1'
#
loop_
_entity.id
_entity.type
_entity.pdbx_description
1 polymer ?
#
loop_
_entity_poly.entity_id
_entity_poly.type
_entity_poly.pdbx_seq_one_letter_code
_entity_poly.pdbx_strand_id
1 'polypeptide(L)'
;MLHWCRGLFEASSDTHLCMTPSRSKLIGTALRRGLRKRCPHCGEGRLFSGWSQLERCSVCGLVFVRNPGDTWAFTIIGDRLPLAAMIVLIYFGVVRSHRVLGVAVLVVLGALVFWTAPNRWGAGVALHYLSRVYWPDPADPIPPPPATRPRW
;
A
#
# COMPACT_ATOMS: atom_id res chain seq x y z
N MET A 1 2.77 20.48 9.39
CA MET A 1 2.34 20.33 7.98
C MET A 1 2.31 21.66 7.19
N LEU A 2 2.66 22.78 7.78
CA LEU A 2 2.63 24.13 7.15
C LEU A 2 3.98 24.59 6.58
N HIS A 3 5.04 23.82 6.69
CA HIS A 3 6.38 24.24 6.28
C HIS A 3 6.75 23.93 4.82
N TRP A 4 5.99 23.12 4.11
CA TRP A 4 6.34 22.72 2.73
C TRP A 4 5.97 23.74 1.65
N CYS A 5 5.02 24.62 1.92
CA CYS A 5 4.67 25.70 0.97
C CYS A 5 5.48 26.96 1.14
N ARG A 6 6.31 27.11 2.19
CA ARG A 6 7.01 28.35 2.52
C ARG A 6 8.30 28.60 1.75
N GLY A 7 8.88 27.59 1.12
CA GLY A 7 10.16 27.69 0.40
C GLY A 7 10.06 28.05 -1.08
N LEU A 8 8.87 28.16 -1.66
CA LEU A 8 8.67 28.43 -3.09
C LEU A 8 7.93 29.73 -3.36
N PHE A 9 7.82 30.63 -2.36
CA PHE A 9 6.94 31.79 -2.46
C PHE A 9 7.63 33.07 -3.01
N GLU A 10 8.89 32.99 -3.45
CA GLU A 10 9.60 34.24 -3.87
C GLU A 10 9.79 34.46 -5.37
N ALA A 11 9.19 33.63 -6.24
CA ALA A 11 9.49 33.82 -7.68
C ALA A 11 8.35 33.54 -8.66
N SER A 12 7.08 33.61 -8.30
CA SER A 12 6.08 33.69 -9.39
C SER A 12 4.68 34.03 -8.86
N SER A 13 4.10 35.07 -9.47
CA SER A 13 2.73 35.56 -9.20
C SER A 13 1.60 34.62 -9.69
N ASP A 14 1.87 33.37 -9.88
CA ASP A 14 0.86 32.35 -10.24
C ASP A 14 0.34 31.71 -8.97
N THR A 15 -0.81 32.20 -8.53
CA THR A 15 -1.65 31.64 -7.47
C THR A 15 -2.22 30.28 -7.92
N HIS A 16 -1.38 29.30 -8.20
CA HIS A 16 -1.84 27.93 -8.26
C HIS A 16 -2.22 27.52 -6.85
N LEU A 17 -3.52 27.59 -6.57
CA LEU A 17 -4.16 27.04 -5.37
C LEU A 17 -3.54 25.66 -5.08
N CYS A 18 -2.65 25.62 -4.09
CA CYS A 18 -2.14 24.38 -3.53
C CYS A 18 -3.31 23.71 -2.81
N MET A 19 -4.19 23.06 -3.58
CA MET A 19 -5.30 22.28 -3.04
C MET A 19 -4.70 21.08 -2.35
N THR A 20 -4.46 21.20 -1.05
CA THR A 20 -4.15 20.05 -0.20
C THR A 20 -5.31 19.07 -0.33
N PRO A 21 -5.12 17.88 -0.89
CA PRO A 21 -6.20 16.93 -1.06
C PRO A 21 -6.77 16.60 0.32
N SER A 22 -8.09 16.56 0.45
CA SER A 22 -8.76 16.15 1.68
C SER A 22 -8.13 14.84 2.17
N ARG A 23 -7.90 14.72 3.49
CA ARG A 23 -7.25 13.53 4.10
C ARG A 23 -7.86 12.22 3.63
N SER A 24 -9.18 12.15 3.52
CA SER A 24 -9.89 10.96 3.03
C SER A 24 -9.56 10.63 1.57
N LYS A 25 -9.41 11.63 0.72
CA LYS A 25 -9.02 11.45 -0.69
C LYS A 25 -7.57 10.95 -0.81
N LEU A 26 -6.66 11.44 0.03
CA LEU A 26 -5.27 10.97 0.06
C LEU A 26 -5.21 9.48 0.44
N ILE A 27 -5.89 9.09 1.54
CA ILE A 27 -5.94 7.71 2.02
C ILE A 27 -6.52 6.79 0.93
N GLY A 28 -7.69 7.14 0.40
CA GLY A 28 -8.35 6.34 -0.63
C GLY A 28 -7.50 6.19 -1.90
N THR A 29 -6.82 7.26 -2.32
CA THR A 29 -5.95 7.24 -3.50
C THR A 29 -4.72 6.38 -3.27
N ALA A 30 -4.05 6.52 -2.13
CA ALA A 30 -2.86 5.74 -1.79
C ALA A 30 -3.20 4.24 -1.69
N LEU A 31 -4.28 3.88 -0.99
CA LEU A 31 -4.73 2.49 -0.87
C LEU A 31 -5.13 1.90 -2.23
N ARG A 32 -5.90 2.62 -3.05
CA ARG A 32 -6.27 2.15 -4.38
C ARG A 32 -5.06 1.93 -5.28
N ARG A 33 -4.05 2.79 -5.21
CA ARG A 33 -2.79 2.62 -5.94
C ARG A 33 -2.03 1.40 -5.44
N GLY A 34 -1.90 1.22 -4.12
CA GLY A 34 -1.26 0.06 -3.50
C GLY A 34 -1.94 -1.25 -3.89
N LEU A 35 -3.27 -1.35 -3.78
CA LEU A 35 -4.05 -2.51 -4.22
C LEU A 35 -3.86 -2.84 -5.70
N ARG A 36 -3.59 -1.84 -6.54
CA ARG A 36 -3.26 -2.02 -7.97
C ARG A 36 -1.77 -2.27 -8.22
N LYS A 37 -0.99 -2.55 -7.18
CA LYS A 37 0.47 -2.80 -7.28
C LYS A 37 1.25 -1.62 -7.85
N ARG A 38 0.74 -0.40 -7.64
CA ARG A 38 1.35 0.86 -8.07
C ARG A 38 1.88 1.65 -6.88
N CYS A 39 2.90 2.46 -7.11
CA CYS A 39 3.47 3.32 -6.09
C CYS A 39 2.39 4.21 -5.45
N PRO A 40 2.22 4.23 -4.11
CA PRO A 40 1.21 5.04 -3.45
C PRO A 40 1.46 6.55 -3.62
N HIS A 41 2.72 6.96 -3.78
CA HIS A 41 3.13 8.34 -3.93
C HIS A 41 2.85 8.87 -5.34
N CYS A 42 3.54 8.37 -6.37
CA CYS A 42 3.39 8.86 -7.74
C CYS A 42 2.26 8.18 -8.53
N GLY A 43 1.90 6.94 -8.20
CA GLY A 43 0.87 6.18 -8.92
C GLY A 43 1.35 5.51 -10.23
N GLU A 44 2.56 5.79 -10.69
CA GLU A 44 3.10 5.31 -11.98
C GLU A 44 4.04 4.10 -11.79
N GLY A 45 4.97 4.19 -10.84
CA GLY A 45 5.94 3.13 -10.58
C GLY A 45 5.27 1.83 -10.13
N ARG A 46 5.90 0.70 -10.45
CA ARG A 46 5.46 -0.62 -9.99
C ARG A 46 5.99 -0.89 -8.58
N LEU A 47 5.20 -1.59 -7.75
CA LEU A 47 5.61 -2.05 -6.42
C LEU A 47 6.33 -3.40 -6.48
N PHE A 48 6.01 -4.22 -7.48
CA PHE A 48 6.48 -5.60 -7.61
C PHE A 48 7.07 -5.85 -8.98
N SER A 49 8.10 -6.70 -9.01
CA SER A 49 8.61 -7.37 -10.20
C SER A 49 8.25 -8.86 -10.07
N GLY A 50 7.16 -9.29 -10.74
CA GLY A 50 6.57 -10.59 -10.48
C GLY A 50 6.04 -10.70 -9.04
N TRP A 51 6.61 -11.62 -8.25
CA TRP A 51 6.28 -11.84 -6.84
C TRP A 51 7.22 -11.11 -5.87
N SER A 52 8.34 -10.57 -6.37
CA SER A 52 9.31 -9.86 -5.56
C SER A 52 8.93 -8.39 -5.40
N GLN A 53 8.94 -7.90 -4.17
CA GLN A 53 8.74 -6.49 -3.87
C GLN A 53 10.01 -5.71 -4.23
N LEU A 54 9.85 -4.58 -4.92
CA LEU A 54 10.95 -3.68 -5.23
C LEU A 54 11.34 -2.87 -3.98
N GLU A 55 12.62 -2.56 -3.83
CA GLU A 55 13.11 -1.76 -2.70
C GLU A 55 12.70 -0.30 -2.83
N ARG A 56 12.68 0.22 -4.06
CA ARG A 56 12.31 1.63 -4.32
C ARG A 56 11.56 1.80 -5.63
N CYS A 57 10.81 2.89 -5.70
CA CYS A 57 10.09 3.27 -6.91
C CYS A 57 11.07 3.75 -7.99
N SER A 58 10.96 3.20 -9.19
CA SER A 58 11.79 3.61 -10.35
C SER A 58 11.45 5.00 -10.89
N VAL A 59 10.28 5.56 -10.54
CA VAL A 59 9.80 6.85 -11.07
C VAL A 59 10.07 8.00 -10.09
N CYS A 60 9.70 7.84 -8.82
CA CYS A 60 9.82 8.92 -7.83
C CYS A 60 10.88 8.66 -6.75
N GLY A 61 11.56 7.51 -6.77
CA GLY A 61 12.60 7.18 -5.81
C GLY A 61 12.09 6.83 -4.40
N LEU A 62 10.77 6.81 -4.15
CA LEU A 62 10.23 6.43 -2.84
C LEU A 62 10.74 5.05 -2.43
N VAL A 63 11.35 4.96 -1.27
CA VAL A 63 11.81 3.69 -0.69
C VAL A 63 10.60 2.98 -0.08
N PHE A 64 10.34 1.74 -0.53
CA PHE A 64 9.22 0.92 -0.06
C PHE A 64 9.57 0.12 1.19
N VAL A 65 10.80 -0.39 1.24
CA VAL A 65 11.30 -1.17 2.37
C VAL A 65 12.65 -0.60 2.77
N ARG A 66 12.74 -0.03 3.96
CA ARG A 66 13.98 0.45 4.54
C ARG A 66 14.61 -0.61 5.44
N ASN A 67 13.78 -1.17 6.32
CA ASN A 67 14.16 -2.28 7.18
C ASN A 67 13.17 -3.43 6.97
N PRO A 68 13.63 -4.69 6.99
CA PRO A 68 12.74 -5.85 6.87
C PRO A 68 11.60 -5.89 7.90
N GLY A 69 11.74 -5.15 9.01
CA GLY A 69 10.76 -5.07 10.09
C GLY A 69 9.67 -4.02 9.92
N ASP A 70 9.87 -2.98 9.10
CA ASP A 70 8.95 -1.83 9.04
C ASP A 70 7.58 -2.17 8.42
N THR A 71 7.57 -3.06 7.45
CA THR A 71 6.32 -3.54 6.81
C THR A 71 5.71 -4.75 7.52
N TRP A 72 6.40 -5.27 8.53
CA TRP A 72 6.03 -6.52 9.21
C TRP A 72 4.62 -6.48 9.80
N ALA A 73 4.25 -5.40 10.49
CA ALA A 73 2.94 -5.27 11.10
C ALA A 73 1.80 -5.33 10.05
N PHE A 74 1.98 -4.64 8.93
CA PHE A 74 0.96 -4.59 7.87
C PHE A 74 0.88 -5.87 7.06
N THR A 75 2.02 -6.56 6.85
CA THR A 75 2.06 -7.88 6.21
C THR A 75 1.42 -8.94 7.09
N ILE A 76 1.67 -8.90 8.41
CA ILE A 76 1.04 -9.83 9.34
C ILE A 76 -0.47 -9.68 9.32
N ILE A 77 -1.00 -8.48 9.45
CA ILE A 77 -2.45 -8.26 9.41
C ILE A 77 -3.01 -8.75 8.06
N GLY A 78 -2.33 -8.43 6.96
CA GLY A 78 -2.78 -8.82 5.62
C GLY A 78 -2.82 -10.33 5.39
N ASP A 79 -1.84 -11.08 5.89
CA ASP A 79 -1.70 -12.51 5.61
C ASP A 79 -2.22 -13.40 6.75
N ARG A 80 -2.10 -12.96 8.01
CA ARG A 80 -2.49 -13.78 9.16
C ARG A 80 -3.99 -13.76 9.44
N LEU A 81 -4.69 -12.66 9.16
CA LEU A 81 -6.14 -12.60 9.33
C LEU A 81 -6.89 -13.60 8.43
N PRO A 82 -6.63 -13.68 7.11
CA PRO A 82 -7.27 -14.70 6.28
C PRO A 82 -6.92 -16.12 6.72
N LEU A 83 -5.66 -16.36 7.12
CA LEU A 83 -5.22 -17.66 7.60
C LEU A 83 -5.93 -18.03 8.91
N ALA A 84 -6.03 -17.10 9.86
CA ALA A 84 -6.78 -17.31 11.10
C ALA A 84 -8.26 -17.59 10.83
N ALA A 85 -8.88 -16.88 9.90
CA ALA A 85 -10.26 -17.16 9.49
C ALA A 85 -10.42 -18.59 8.94
N MET A 86 -9.48 -19.07 8.15
CA MET A 86 -9.49 -20.46 7.66
C MET A 86 -9.39 -21.48 8.82
N ILE A 87 -8.50 -21.23 9.79
CA ILE A 87 -8.36 -22.09 10.98
C ILE A 87 -9.66 -22.12 11.77
N VAL A 88 -10.29 -20.96 11.96
CA VAL A 88 -11.58 -20.85 12.66
C VAL A 88 -12.67 -21.66 11.94
N LEU A 89 -12.76 -21.57 10.61
CA LEU A 89 -13.72 -22.35 9.81
C LEU A 89 -13.51 -23.87 9.96
N ILE A 90 -12.26 -24.31 10.02
CA ILE A 90 -11.91 -25.71 10.26
C ILE A 90 -12.34 -26.11 11.68
N TYR A 91 -12.03 -25.28 12.68
CA TYR A 91 -12.34 -25.54 14.09
C TYR A 91 -13.86 -25.66 14.34
N PHE A 92 -14.66 -24.77 13.75
CA PHE A 92 -16.12 -24.82 13.86
C PHE A 92 -16.78 -25.95 13.04
N GLY A 93 -15.99 -26.81 12.44
CA GLY A 93 -16.46 -28.06 11.86
C GLY A 93 -17.13 -27.93 10.50
N VAL A 94 -16.88 -26.85 9.75
CA VAL A 94 -17.38 -26.71 8.37
C VAL A 94 -16.98 -27.93 7.50
N VAL A 95 -15.77 -28.46 7.74
CA VAL A 95 -15.28 -29.68 7.06
C VAL A 95 -15.92 -30.94 7.61
N ARG A 96 -16.38 -30.91 8.87
CA ARG A 96 -16.89 -32.12 9.56
C ARG A 96 -18.32 -32.44 9.16
N SER A 97 -19.16 -31.42 8.91
CA SER A 97 -20.55 -31.61 8.51
C SER A 97 -20.69 -32.16 7.08
N HIS A 98 -19.87 -31.65 6.15
CA HIS A 98 -19.87 -32.06 4.74
C HIS A 98 -18.43 -32.08 4.20
N ARG A 99 -17.75 -33.24 4.32
CA ARG A 99 -16.31 -33.37 4.05
C ARG A 99 -15.93 -32.85 2.66
N VAL A 100 -16.61 -33.25 1.61
CA VAL A 100 -16.27 -32.89 0.23
C VAL A 100 -16.48 -31.37 0.02
N LEU A 101 -17.64 -30.87 0.44
CA LEU A 101 -17.95 -29.42 0.31
C LEU A 101 -16.99 -28.58 1.17
N GLY A 102 -16.71 -29.04 2.40
CA GLY A 102 -15.79 -28.30 3.31
C GLY A 102 -14.37 -28.23 2.76
N VAL A 103 -13.85 -29.32 2.21
CA VAL A 103 -12.54 -29.34 1.55
C VAL A 103 -12.54 -28.44 0.32
N ALA A 104 -13.57 -28.52 -0.52
CA ALA A 104 -13.68 -27.63 -1.70
C ALA A 104 -13.69 -26.15 -1.32
N VAL A 105 -14.45 -25.75 -0.29
CA VAL A 105 -14.47 -24.37 0.22
C VAL A 105 -13.10 -23.95 0.71
N LEU A 106 -12.39 -24.78 1.47
CA LEU A 106 -11.04 -24.45 1.96
C LEU A 106 -10.03 -24.30 0.83
N VAL A 107 -10.09 -25.15 -0.19
CA VAL A 107 -9.23 -25.06 -1.37
C VAL A 107 -9.48 -23.74 -2.13
N VAL A 108 -10.75 -23.41 -2.37
CA VAL A 108 -11.12 -22.15 -3.06
C VAL A 108 -10.68 -20.96 -2.25
N LEU A 109 -10.93 -20.92 -0.93
CA LEU A 109 -10.49 -19.83 -0.06
C LEU A 109 -8.96 -19.73 -0.02
N GLY A 110 -8.24 -20.83 0.09
CA GLY A 110 -6.79 -20.87 0.04
C GLY A 110 -6.23 -20.30 -1.27
N ALA A 111 -6.82 -20.72 -2.39
CA ALA A 111 -6.45 -20.20 -3.71
C ALA A 111 -6.71 -18.69 -3.83
N LEU A 112 -7.85 -18.19 -3.33
CA LEU A 112 -8.16 -16.76 -3.29
C LEU A 112 -7.18 -15.97 -2.41
N VAL A 113 -6.85 -16.50 -1.23
CA VAL A 113 -5.85 -15.88 -0.32
C VAL A 113 -4.50 -15.81 -1.00
N PHE A 114 -4.05 -16.87 -1.65
CA PHE A 114 -2.79 -16.89 -2.40
C PHE A 114 -2.80 -15.91 -3.57
N TRP A 115 -3.85 -15.96 -4.40
CA TRP A 115 -3.98 -15.10 -5.58
C TRP A 115 -4.02 -13.61 -5.24
N THR A 116 -4.65 -13.25 -4.13
CA THR A 116 -4.78 -11.85 -3.69
C THR A 116 -3.59 -11.36 -2.84
N ALA A 117 -2.61 -12.21 -2.52
CA ALA A 117 -1.45 -11.85 -1.70
C ALA A 117 -0.70 -10.60 -2.19
N PRO A 118 -0.32 -10.45 -3.47
CA PRO A 118 0.39 -9.25 -3.93
C PRO A 118 -0.43 -7.95 -3.78
N ASN A 119 -1.76 -8.05 -3.87
CA ASN A 119 -2.64 -6.90 -3.70
C ASN A 119 -2.70 -6.46 -2.23
N ARG A 120 -2.75 -7.42 -1.30
CA ARG A 120 -2.71 -7.15 0.14
C ARG A 120 -1.36 -6.56 0.57
N TRP A 121 -0.27 -7.10 0.05
CA TRP A 121 1.08 -6.54 0.30
C TRP A 121 1.20 -5.12 -0.25
N GLY A 122 0.65 -4.85 -1.43
CA GLY A 122 0.59 -3.50 -1.98
C GLY A 122 -0.23 -2.53 -1.11
N ALA A 123 -1.32 -3.00 -0.49
CA ALA A 123 -2.06 -2.22 0.50
C ALA A 123 -1.22 -1.98 1.76
N GLY A 124 -0.45 -2.97 2.23
CA GLY A 124 0.50 -2.82 3.34
C GLY A 124 1.52 -1.71 3.09
N VAL A 125 2.13 -1.69 1.89
CA VAL A 125 3.06 -0.61 1.49
C VAL A 125 2.36 0.75 1.45
N ALA A 126 1.12 0.82 1.00
CA ALA A 126 0.36 2.06 1.00
C ALA A 126 0.04 2.56 2.41
N LEU A 127 -0.28 1.67 3.35
CA LEU A 127 -0.47 2.00 4.77
C LEU A 127 0.83 2.48 5.41
N HIS A 128 1.95 1.82 5.12
CA HIS A 128 3.27 2.26 5.58
C HIS A 128 3.62 3.65 5.03
N TYR A 129 3.37 3.91 3.74
CA TYR A 129 3.51 5.24 3.16
C TYR A 129 2.65 6.28 3.88
N LEU A 130 1.38 5.97 4.17
CA LEU A 130 0.50 6.87 4.90
C LEU A 130 0.99 7.13 6.33
N SER A 131 1.53 6.13 7.02
CA SER A 131 2.12 6.34 8.35
C SER A 131 3.26 7.35 8.29
N ARG A 132 4.14 7.30 7.29
CA ARG A 132 5.22 8.27 7.09
C ARG A 132 4.71 9.67 6.74
N VAL A 133 3.58 9.78 6.05
CA VAL A 133 2.94 11.08 5.76
C VAL A 133 2.36 11.71 7.02
N TYR A 134 1.76 10.90 7.91
CA TYR A 134 1.11 11.40 9.14
C TYR A 134 2.10 11.58 10.29
N TRP A 135 3.14 10.76 10.35
CA TRP A 135 4.21 10.82 11.33
C TRP A 135 5.55 10.87 10.58
N PRO A 136 5.94 12.06 10.08
CA PRO A 136 7.16 12.22 9.30
C PRO A 136 8.38 11.94 10.17
N ASP A 137 9.24 11.05 9.71
CA ASP A 137 10.54 10.78 10.30
C ASP A 137 11.60 11.64 9.57
N PRO A 138 12.36 12.49 10.29
CA PRO A 138 13.44 13.27 9.69
C PRO A 138 14.53 12.40 9.02
N ALA A 139 14.71 11.18 9.52
CA ALA A 139 15.68 10.22 8.98
C ALA A 139 15.20 9.52 7.68
N ASP A 140 13.92 9.65 7.35
CA ASP A 140 13.31 9.01 6.18
C ASP A 140 12.37 9.97 5.41
N PRO A 141 12.93 11.00 4.76
CA PRO A 141 12.14 12.00 4.06
C PRO A 141 11.44 11.37 2.84
N ILE A 142 10.18 11.72 2.66
CA ILE A 142 9.43 11.36 1.45
C ILE A 142 9.97 12.21 0.30
N PRO A 143 10.35 11.62 -0.85
CA PRO A 143 10.82 12.38 -1.99
C PRO A 143 9.76 13.37 -2.49
N PRO A 144 10.14 14.49 -3.11
CA PRO A 144 9.18 15.40 -3.70
C PRO A 144 8.38 14.67 -4.80
N PRO A 145 7.11 15.08 -5.03
CA PRO A 145 6.32 14.51 -6.10
C PRO A 145 7.07 14.68 -7.42
N PRO A 146 7.05 13.66 -8.31
CA PRO A 146 7.68 13.79 -9.62
C PRO A 146 7.05 14.98 -10.34
N ALA A 147 7.89 15.80 -10.98
CA ALA A 147 7.39 16.84 -11.85
C ALA A 147 6.41 16.21 -12.83
N THR A 148 5.17 16.68 -12.85
CA THR A 148 4.14 16.17 -13.74
C THR A 148 4.65 16.31 -15.17
N ARG A 149 4.99 15.16 -15.80
CA ARG A 149 5.29 15.21 -17.24
C ARG A 149 4.07 15.77 -17.92
N PRO A 150 4.21 16.79 -18.78
CA PRO A 150 3.09 17.24 -19.59
C PRO A 150 2.55 16.02 -20.34
N ARG A 151 1.27 15.75 -20.18
CA ARG A 151 0.60 14.71 -20.95
C ARG A 151 0.49 15.27 -22.39
N TRP A 152 1.34 14.77 -23.24
CA TRP A 152 1.20 14.93 -24.69
C TRP A 152 0.03 14.09 -25.16
#